data_a724feabffc323b7af58ae2f866fa373
#
_entry.id   a724feabffc323b7af58ae2f866fa373
#
_cell.length_a   1.000
_cell.length_b   1.000
_cell.length_c   1.000
_cell.angle_alpha   90.00
_cell.angle_beta   90.00
_cell.angle_gamma   90.00
#
_symmetry.space_group_name_H-M   'P 1'
#
loop_
_entity.id
_entity.type
_entity.pdbx_description
1 polymer ?
#
loop_
_entity_poly.entity_id
_entity_poly.type
_entity_poly.pdbx_seq_one_letter_code
_entity_poly.pdbx_strand_id
1 'polypeptide(L)'
;MRIIKGVLWLLIIIFAYKVYGSINGPIEFNKVKNERYLKVIDRLKDIRNAQIAYKSVNGIYCDNFDSLINFVDTAQYTLIQKRDSSFLEYNRTFRIDMLKEVIVIDTLGFASVKDSLFGNSIRYKNMAQVPIEGIDENFKIKADIIDKNGYNVPVFEVRVSKDIVLFDQNKDLLKQEKGLMSVDGVNGPNIVLGSLTEVSSNGNWPTTYDAIARN
;
A
#
# COMPACT_ATOMS: atom_id res chain seq x y z
N MET A 1 -30.08 45.28 35.85
CA MET A 1 -28.65 45.30 35.50
C MET A 1 -27.87 44.07 35.96
N ARG A 2 -28.00 43.55 37.19
CA ARG A 2 -27.26 42.37 37.68
C ARG A 2 -27.54 41.06 36.91
N ILE A 3 -28.83 40.80 36.56
CA ILE A 3 -29.25 39.61 35.80
C ILE A 3 -28.66 39.61 34.40
N ILE A 4 -28.67 40.75 33.70
CA ILE A 4 -28.11 40.89 32.33
C ILE A 4 -26.60 40.59 32.33
N LYS A 5 -25.86 41.05 33.34
CA LYS A 5 -24.45 40.73 33.51
C LYS A 5 -24.21 39.24 33.72
N GLY A 6 -25.06 38.58 34.52
CA GLY A 6 -24.97 37.13 34.72
C GLY A 6 -25.19 36.31 33.42
N VAL A 7 -26.22 36.71 32.65
CA VAL A 7 -26.49 36.08 31.34
C VAL A 7 -25.34 36.29 30.36
N LEU A 8 -24.75 37.49 30.36
CA LEU A 8 -23.61 37.79 29.49
C LEU A 8 -22.38 36.93 29.82
N TRP A 9 -22.05 36.74 31.13
CA TRP A 9 -20.99 35.88 31.56
C TRP A 9 -21.22 34.41 31.17
N LEU A 10 -22.47 33.94 31.27
CA LEU A 10 -22.82 32.56 30.88
C LEU A 10 -22.64 32.38 29.36
N LEU A 11 -23.04 33.34 28.53
CA LEU A 11 -22.81 33.34 27.10
C LEU A 11 -21.31 33.31 26.76
N ILE A 12 -20.49 34.09 27.44
CA ILE A 12 -19.03 34.11 27.22
C ILE A 12 -18.42 32.72 27.49
N ILE A 13 -18.83 32.08 28.59
CA ILE A 13 -18.35 30.73 28.94
C ILE A 13 -18.76 29.71 27.85
N ILE A 14 -20.02 29.75 27.38
CA ILE A 14 -20.49 28.86 26.32
C ILE A 14 -19.72 29.10 25.01
N PHE A 15 -19.50 30.36 24.61
CA PHE A 15 -18.71 30.66 23.43
C PHE A 15 -17.25 30.22 23.57
N ALA A 16 -16.61 30.48 24.71
CA ALA A 16 -15.25 30.03 24.96
C ALA A 16 -15.13 28.51 24.86
N TYR A 17 -16.07 27.73 25.41
CA TYR A 17 -16.12 26.28 25.27
C TYR A 17 -16.30 25.84 23.81
N LYS A 18 -17.20 26.50 23.07
CA LYS A 18 -17.40 26.20 21.62
C LYS A 18 -16.17 26.50 20.79
N VAL A 19 -15.49 27.62 21.03
CA VAL A 19 -14.25 27.98 20.34
C VAL A 19 -13.14 27.00 20.66
N TYR A 20 -13.00 26.63 21.94
CA TYR A 20 -12.02 25.62 22.36
C TYR A 20 -12.25 24.27 21.64
N GLY A 21 -13.49 23.77 21.62
CA GLY A 21 -13.83 22.53 20.93
C GLY A 21 -13.65 22.60 19.42
N SER A 22 -13.91 23.76 18.80
CA SER A 22 -13.71 23.98 17.37
C SER A 22 -12.24 23.96 16.94
N ILE A 23 -11.32 24.31 17.82
CA ILE A 23 -9.89 24.29 17.54
C ILE A 23 -9.28 22.93 17.90
N ASN A 24 -9.57 22.40 19.09
CA ASN A 24 -8.97 21.15 19.55
C ASN A 24 -9.50 19.91 18.81
N GLY A 25 -10.77 19.91 18.41
CA GLY A 25 -11.36 18.77 17.71
C GLY A 25 -10.59 18.37 16.44
N PRO A 26 -10.33 19.28 15.50
CA PRO A 26 -9.53 18.99 14.31
C PRO A 26 -8.07 18.60 14.62
N ILE A 27 -7.46 19.15 15.66
CA ILE A 27 -6.09 18.84 16.06
C ILE A 27 -5.99 17.38 16.52
N GLU A 28 -6.85 16.98 17.45
CA GLU A 28 -6.93 15.60 17.95
C GLU A 28 -7.25 14.61 16.81
N PHE A 29 -8.23 14.93 15.98
CA PHE A 29 -8.59 14.15 14.81
C PHE A 29 -7.39 13.93 13.88
N ASN A 30 -6.65 15.00 13.54
CA ASN A 30 -5.50 14.89 12.65
C ASN A 30 -4.36 14.07 13.28
N LYS A 31 -4.15 14.16 14.59
CA LYS A 31 -3.17 13.36 15.31
C LYS A 31 -3.49 11.85 15.20
N VAL A 32 -4.72 11.47 15.56
CA VAL A 32 -5.18 10.07 15.48
C VAL A 32 -5.17 9.57 14.04
N LYS A 33 -5.66 10.39 13.10
CA LYS A 33 -5.65 10.08 11.67
C LYS A 33 -4.24 9.75 11.18
N ASN A 34 -3.27 10.62 11.44
CA ASN A 34 -1.90 10.44 10.96
C ASN A 34 -1.25 9.18 11.54
N GLU A 35 -1.44 8.92 12.83
CA GLU A 35 -0.93 7.71 13.47
C GLU A 35 -1.52 6.44 12.85
N ARG A 36 -2.85 6.41 12.65
CA ARG A 36 -3.53 5.25 12.06
C ARG A 36 -3.19 5.06 10.58
N TYR A 37 -3.09 6.16 9.83
CA TYR A 37 -2.69 6.09 8.43
C TYR A 37 -1.29 5.54 8.26
N LEU A 38 -0.34 5.92 9.11
CA LEU A 38 1.00 5.34 9.10
C LEU A 38 0.96 3.82 9.30
N LYS A 39 0.22 3.32 10.29
CA LYS A 39 0.09 1.88 10.56
C LYS A 39 -0.53 1.13 9.36
N VAL A 40 -1.60 1.69 8.78
CA VAL A 40 -2.30 1.12 7.63
C VAL A 40 -1.43 1.12 6.38
N ILE A 41 -0.78 2.24 6.08
CA ILE A 41 0.09 2.38 4.91
C ILE A 41 1.31 1.46 5.02
N ASP A 42 1.89 1.30 6.20
CA ASP A 42 2.98 0.36 6.41
C ASP A 42 2.56 -1.10 6.14
N ARG A 43 1.35 -1.47 6.57
CA ARG A 43 0.79 -2.78 6.23
C ARG A 43 0.56 -2.93 4.73
N LEU A 44 0.06 -1.89 4.07
CA LEU A 44 -0.12 -1.88 2.61
C LEU A 44 1.23 -1.97 1.86
N LYS A 45 2.30 -1.39 2.38
CA LYS A 45 3.66 -1.57 1.83
C LYS A 45 4.13 -3.02 1.93
N ASP A 46 3.84 -3.71 3.03
CA ASP A 46 4.13 -5.15 3.17
C ASP A 46 3.36 -5.97 2.13
N ILE A 47 2.08 -5.68 1.94
CA ILE A 47 1.25 -6.32 0.92
C ILE A 47 1.78 -6.03 -0.49
N ARG A 48 2.20 -4.78 -0.78
CA ARG A 48 2.83 -4.41 -2.05
C ARG A 48 4.02 -5.31 -2.36
N ASN A 49 4.93 -5.43 -1.40
CA ASN A 49 6.14 -6.22 -1.56
C ASN A 49 5.83 -7.71 -1.78
N ALA A 50 4.87 -8.25 -1.02
CA ALA A 50 4.40 -9.62 -1.20
C ALA A 50 3.75 -9.85 -2.58
N GLN A 51 2.93 -8.90 -3.06
CA GLN A 51 2.31 -8.96 -4.38
C GLN A 51 3.33 -8.88 -5.52
N ILE A 52 4.33 -8.01 -5.40
CA ILE A 52 5.42 -7.92 -6.39
C ILE A 52 6.21 -9.23 -6.43
N ALA A 53 6.48 -9.81 -5.26
CA ALA A 53 7.13 -11.12 -5.15
C ALA A 53 6.29 -12.23 -5.79
N TYR A 54 4.99 -12.27 -5.50
CA TYR A 54 4.07 -13.23 -6.08
C TYR A 54 4.04 -13.13 -7.61
N LYS A 55 3.93 -11.91 -8.14
CA LYS A 55 4.00 -11.67 -9.59
C LYS A 55 5.32 -12.11 -10.21
N SER A 56 6.45 -11.89 -9.54
CA SER A 56 7.76 -12.27 -10.07
C SER A 56 7.92 -13.77 -10.26
N VAL A 57 7.23 -14.59 -9.44
CA VAL A 57 7.28 -16.05 -9.50
C VAL A 57 6.16 -16.61 -10.36
N ASN A 58 4.93 -16.09 -10.23
CA ASN A 58 3.73 -16.66 -10.86
C ASN A 58 3.27 -15.91 -12.11
N GLY A 59 3.86 -14.76 -12.44
CA GLY A 59 3.49 -13.92 -13.60
C GLY A 59 2.22 -13.08 -13.43
N ILE A 60 1.41 -13.34 -12.40
CA ILE A 60 0.16 -12.65 -12.08
C ILE A 60 0.15 -12.20 -10.63
N TYR A 61 -0.77 -11.30 -10.28
CA TYR A 61 -1.01 -10.93 -8.87
C TYR A 61 -2.01 -11.88 -8.19
N CYS A 62 -1.93 -11.95 -6.86
CA CYS A 62 -2.81 -12.77 -6.04
C CYS A 62 -4.06 -11.98 -5.63
N ASP A 63 -5.24 -12.59 -5.72
CA ASP A 63 -6.54 -12.01 -5.33
C ASP A 63 -7.02 -12.44 -3.95
N ASN A 64 -6.23 -13.27 -3.26
CA ASN A 64 -6.59 -13.86 -1.97
C ASN A 64 -5.45 -13.76 -0.96
N PHE A 65 -5.74 -13.32 0.27
CA PHE A 65 -4.74 -13.18 1.32
C PHE A 65 -4.18 -14.50 1.83
N ASP A 66 -5.00 -15.54 1.93
CA ASP A 66 -4.53 -16.85 2.44
C ASP A 66 -3.50 -17.43 1.48
N SER A 67 -3.77 -17.34 0.18
CA SER A 67 -2.82 -17.76 -0.87
C SER A 67 -1.54 -16.92 -0.86
N LEU A 68 -1.67 -15.60 -0.65
CA LEU A 68 -0.52 -14.69 -0.58
C LEU A 68 0.35 -14.96 0.66
N ILE A 69 -0.26 -15.21 1.81
CA ILE A 69 0.45 -15.53 3.06
C ILE A 69 1.17 -16.88 2.92
N ASN A 70 0.48 -17.90 2.38
CA ASN A 70 1.08 -19.20 2.15
C ASN A 70 2.26 -19.13 1.16
N PHE A 71 2.11 -18.34 0.09
CA PHE A 71 3.20 -18.08 -0.84
C PHE A 71 4.41 -17.47 -0.14
N VAL A 72 4.22 -16.41 0.67
CA VAL A 72 5.33 -15.78 1.40
C VAL A 72 6.04 -16.77 2.31
N ASP A 73 5.30 -17.68 2.95
CA ASP A 73 5.86 -18.64 3.90
C ASP A 73 6.63 -19.79 3.21
N THR A 74 6.22 -20.19 2.00
CA THR A 74 6.71 -21.41 1.34
C THR A 74 7.56 -21.18 0.09
N ALA A 75 7.38 -20.03 -0.58
CA ALA A 75 8.02 -19.80 -1.88
C ALA A 75 9.48 -19.38 -1.76
N GLN A 76 10.20 -19.63 -2.85
CA GLN A 76 11.60 -19.24 -3.01
C GLN A 76 11.82 -18.51 -4.32
N TYR A 77 12.72 -17.53 -4.30
CA TYR A 77 13.25 -16.92 -5.52
C TYR A 77 14.37 -17.78 -6.07
N THR A 78 14.41 -17.93 -7.37
CA THR A 78 15.60 -18.43 -8.07
C THR A 78 16.59 -17.29 -8.25
N LEU A 79 17.74 -17.38 -7.63
CA LEU A 79 18.83 -16.43 -7.81
C LEU A 79 19.56 -16.79 -9.11
N ILE A 80 19.53 -15.87 -10.07
CA ILE A 80 20.16 -16.05 -11.36
C ILE A 80 21.25 -15.02 -11.58
N GLN A 81 22.34 -15.42 -12.22
CA GLN A 81 23.34 -14.53 -12.78
C GLN A 81 23.18 -14.50 -14.29
N LYS A 82 22.99 -13.30 -14.84
CA LYS A 82 22.99 -13.08 -16.28
C LYS A 82 24.36 -12.55 -16.68
N ARG A 83 24.94 -13.17 -17.70
CA ARG A 83 26.18 -12.69 -18.31
C ARG A 83 26.04 -12.72 -19.81
N ASP A 84 26.59 -11.68 -20.47
CA ASP A 84 26.68 -11.64 -21.91
C ASP A 84 27.80 -12.58 -22.35
N SER A 85 27.52 -13.37 -23.35
CA SER A 85 28.45 -14.27 -24.02
C SER A 85 28.26 -14.20 -25.52
N SER A 86 29.28 -14.54 -26.25
CA SER A 86 29.22 -14.57 -27.70
C SER A 86 29.92 -15.80 -28.25
N PHE A 87 29.39 -16.34 -29.32
CA PHE A 87 30.00 -17.43 -30.07
C PHE A 87 29.85 -17.20 -31.58
N LEU A 88 30.74 -17.83 -32.38
CA LEU A 88 30.66 -17.78 -33.81
C LEU A 88 29.62 -18.80 -34.30
N GLU A 89 28.63 -18.36 -35.04
CA GLU A 89 27.64 -19.19 -35.71
C GLU A 89 27.80 -19.05 -37.24
N TYR A 90 27.92 -20.16 -37.96
CA TYR A 90 28.05 -20.17 -39.40
C TYR A 90 26.74 -19.75 -40.06
N ASN A 91 26.75 -18.61 -40.76
CA ASN A 91 25.62 -18.15 -41.54
C ASN A 91 25.65 -18.72 -42.93
N ARG A 92 24.68 -19.60 -43.23
CA ARG A 92 24.60 -20.31 -44.51
C ARG A 92 24.32 -19.40 -45.72
N THR A 93 23.67 -18.28 -45.50
CA THR A 93 23.31 -17.29 -46.54
C THR A 93 24.54 -16.53 -47.01
N PHE A 94 25.35 -16.06 -46.06
CA PHE A 94 26.57 -15.28 -46.34
C PHE A 94 27.84 -16.14 -46.41
N ARG A 95 27.75 -17.42 -46.02
CA ARG A 95 28.86 -18.39 -46.00
C ARG A 95 30.06 -17.93 -45.17
N ILE A 96 29.80 -17.23 -44.10
CA ILE A 96 30.80 -16.72 -43.13
C ILE A 96 30.36 -17.03 -41.69
N ASP A 97 31.30 -17.08 -40.77
CA ASP A 97 31.03 -17.12 -39.37
C ASP A 97 30.67 -15.73 -38.86
N MET A 98 29.48 -15.61 -38.26
CA MET A 98 29.01 -14.36 -37.66
C MET A 98 29.00 -14.48 -36.13
N LEU A 99 29.40 -13.42 -35.47
CA LEU A 99 29.35 -13.34 -34.02
C LEU A 99 27.86 -13.24 -33.58
N LYS A 100 27.42 -14.20 -32.76
CA LYS A 100 26.10 -14.23 -32.17
C LYS A 100 26.24 -13.96 -30.69
N GLU A 101 25.61 -12.88 -30.23
CA GLU A 101 25.51 -12.53 -28.82
C GLU A 101 24.37 -13.28 -28.19
N VAL A 102 24.60 -13.86 -27.02
CA VAL A 102 23.61 -14.59 -26.21
C VAL A 102 23.75 -14.23 -24.75
N ILE A 103 22.62 -14.21 -24.06
CA ILE A 103 22.63 -14.06 -22.60
C ILE A 103 22.64 -15.45 -21.99
N VAL A 104 23.71 -15.76 -21.26
CA VAL A 104 23.80 -16.98 -20.47
C VAL A 104 23.20 -16.70 -19.08
N ILE A 105 22.30 -17.57 -18.65
CA ILE A 105 21.63 -17.50 -17.36
C ILE A 105 22.10 -18.67 -16.51
N ASP A 106 22.86 -18.37 -15.48
CA ASP A 106 23.33 -19.37 -14.50
C ASP A 106 22.49 -19.27 -13.23
N THR A 107 21.99 -20.39 -12.73
CA THR A 107 21.28 -20.44 -11.44
C THR A 107 22.32 -20.53 -10.31
N LEU A 108 22.35 -19.51 -9.44
CA LEU A 108 23.27 -19.44 -8.30
C LEU A 108 22.72 -20.14 -7.05
N GLY A 109 21.38 -20.26 -6.94
CA GLY A 109 20.75 -20.84 -5.76
C GLY A 109 19.30 -20.39 -5.60
N PHE A 110 18.77 -20.59 -4.39
CA PHE A 110 17.42 -20.21 -4.02
C PHE A 110 17.44 -19.37 -2.74
N ALA A 111 16.57 -18.38 -2.64
CA ALA A 111 16.38 -17.56 -1.45
C ALA A 111 14.90 -17.57 -1.05
N SER A 112 14.62 -17.76 0.24
CA SER A 112 13.25 -17.70 0.76
C SER A 112 12.66 -16.31 0.55
N VAL A 113 11.41 -16.24 0.03
CA VAL A 113 10.64 -14.98 -0.10
C VAL A 113 10.44 -14.35 1.26
N LYS A 114 10.10 -15.15 2.28
CA LYS A 114 9.93 -14.70 3.66
C LYS A 114 11.17 -14.02 4.20
N ASP A 115 12.33 -14.66 4.08
CA ASP A 115 13.59 -14.13 4.62
C ASP A 115 14.01 -12.84 3.89
N SER A 116 13.76 -12.78 2.59
CA SER A 116 14.06 -11.61 1.76
C SER A 116 13.19 -10.40 2.11
N LEU A 117 11.87 -10.58 2.37
CA LEU A 117 10.93 -9.49 2.58
C LEU A 117 10.72 -9.14 4.04
N PHE A 118 10.76 -10.12 4.94
CA PHE A 118 10.36 -9.98 6.34
C PHE A 118 11.46 -10.39 7.32
N GLY A 119 12.53 -11.03 6.88
CA GLY A 119 13.57 -11.56 7.74
C GLY A 119 12.98 -12.48 8.82
N ASN A 120 13.31 -12.22 10.08
CA ASN A 120 12.79 -12.98 11.21
C ASN A 120 11.38 -12.56 11.66
N SER A 121 10.76 -11.57 11.01
CA SER A 121 9.43 -11.09 11.42
C SER A 121 8.31 -11.98 10.90
N ILE A 122 7.32 -12.22 11.76
CA ILE A 122 6.11 -12.98 11.42
C ILE A 122 4.92 -12.08 11.02
N ARG A 123 5.16 -10.76 10.82
CA ARG A 123 4.11 -9.77 10.53
C ARG A 123 3.32 -10.06 9.26
N TYR A 124 3.88 -10.82 8.32
CA TYR A 124 3.20 -11.25 7.09
C TYR A 124 1.97 -12.12 7.36
N LYS A 125 1.92 -12.87 8.47
CA LYS A 125 0.78 -13.73 8.83
C LYS A 125 -0.50 -12.92 9.07
N ASN A 126 -0.37 -11.69 9.55
CA ASN A 126 -1.48 -10.79 9.85
C ASN A 126 -1.62 -9.68 8.80
N MET A 127 -1.08 -9.87 7.58
CA MET A 127 -1.12 -8.80 6.57
C MET A 127 -2.54 -8.53 6.04
N ALA A 128 -3.44 -9.50 6.15
CA ALA A 128 -4.84 -9.33 5.76
C ALA A 128 -5.59 -8.37 6.69
N GLN A 129 -5.24 -8.35 7.98
CA GLN A 129 -5.97 -7.60 9.00
C GLN A 129 -5.57 -6.12 9.04
N VAL A 130 -6.55 -5.24 9.19
CA VAL A 130 -6.35 -3.80 9.38
C VAL A 130 -5.69 -3.57 10.76
N PRO A 131 -4.52 -2.92 10.83
CA PRO A 131 -3.73 -2.82 12.06
C PRO A 131 -4.24 -1.70 13.00
N ILE A 132 -5.54 -1.69 13.33
CA ILE A 132 -6.18 -0.70 14.21
C ILE A 132 -6.81 -1.44 15.38
N GLU A 133 -6.52 -0.99 16.59
CA GLU A 133 -7.07 -1.55 17.82
C GLU A 133 -8.59 -1.39 17.86
N GLY A 134 -9.28 -2.45 18.26
CA GLY A 134 -10.75 -2.48 18.34
C GLY A 134 -11.46 -2.78 17.03
N ILE A 135 -10.74 -3.11 15.96
CA ILE A 135 -11.29 -3.50 14.66
C ILE A 135 -10.82 -4.92 14.31
N ASP A 136 -11.77 -5.76 13.92
CA ASP A 136 -11.51 -7.09 13.35
C ASP A 136 -12.00 -7.13 11.89
N GLU A 137 -11.43 -6.25 11.08
CA GLU A 137 -11.74 -6.12 9.66
C GLU A 137 -10.49 -6.37 8.82
N ASN A 138 -10.70 -6.95 7.64
CA ASN A 138 -9.65 -7.23 6.68
C ASN A 138 -9.62 -6.21 5.53
N PHE A 139 -8.45 -6.01 4.97
CA PHE A 139 -8.31 -5.33 3.68
C PHE A 139 -9.09 -6.08 2.59
N LYS A 140 -9.62 -5.34 1.63
CA LYS A 140 -10.22 -5.93 0.42
C LYS A 140 -9.18 -5.98 -0.66
N ILE A 141 -8.88 -7.18 -1.15
CA ILE A 141 -7.92 -7.43 -2.22
C ILE A 141 -8.64 -7.91 -3.48
N LYS A 142 -8.19 -7.45 -4.63
CA LYS A 142 -8.60 -7.94 -5.94
C LYS A 142 -7.41 -7.94 -6.88
N ALA A 143 -7.36 -8.89 -7.79
CA ALA A 143 -6.41 -8.92 -8.88
C ALA A 143 -7.16 -9.19 -10.19
N ASP A 144 -6.65 -8.66 -11.30
CA ASP A 144 -7.24 -8.81 -12.61
C ASP A 144 -6.15 -8.68 -13.69
N ILE A 145 -6.53 -8.93 -14.94
CA ILE A 145 -5.69 -8.73 -16.12
C ILE A 145 -6.39 -7.74 -17.03
N ILE A 146 -5.72 -6.63 -17.31
CA ILE A 146 -6.24 -5.60 -18.22
C ILE A 146 -5.51 -5.63 -19.56
N ASP A 147 -6.23 -5.39 -20.65
CA ASP A 147 -5.61 -5.10 -21.94
C ASP A 147 -5.08 -3.67 -21.97
N LYS A 148 -3.80 -3.51 -22.26
CA LYS A 148 -3.18 -2.21 -22.50
C LYS A 148 -2.41 -2.25 -23.81
N ASN A 149 -2.96 -1.62 -24.84
CA ASN A 149 -2.38 -1.56 -26.19
C ASN A 149 -2.13 -2.96 -26.81
N GLY A 150 -3.04 -3.92 -26.59
CA GLY A 150 -2.93 -5.29 -27.10
C GLY A 150 -2.05 -6.21 -26.22
N TYR A 151 -1.62 -5.75 -25.06
CA TYR A 151 -0.88 -6.57 -24.08
C TYR A 151 -1.71 -6.83 -22.83
N ASN A 152 -1.81 -8.09 -22.46
CA ASN A 152 -2.43 -8.51 -21.20
C ASN A 152 -1.50 -8.21 -20.02
N VAL A 153 -1.85 -7.22 -19.20
CA VAL A 153 -1.04 -6.79 -18.06
C VAL A 153 -1.78 -7.11 -16.77
N PRO A 154 -1.18 -7.89 -15.85
CA PRO A 154 -1.77 -8.14 -14.55
C PRO A 154 -1.73 -6.88 -13.70
N VAL A 155 -2.84 -6.63 -13.01
CA VAL A 155 -3.04 -5.51 -12.07
C VAL A 155 -3.65 -6.02 -10.77
N PHE A 156 -3.54 -5.24 -9.71
CA PHE A 156 -4.17 -5.52 -8.43
C PHE A 156 -4.60 -4.25 -7.71
N GLU A 157 -5.55 -4.38 -6.82
CA GLU A 157 -5.98 -3.32 -5.93
C GLU A 157 -6.21 -3.88 -4.51
N VAL A 158 -5.66 -3.20 -3.53
CA VAL A 158 -5.94 -3.44 -2.11
C VAL A 158 -6.48 -2.17 -1.50
N ARG A 159 -7.61 -2.27 -0.78
CA ARG A 159 -8.25 -1.08 -0.23
C ARG A 159 -8.85 -1.30 1.15
N VAL A 160 -8.92 -0.21 1.92
CA VAL A 160 -9.66 -0.12 3.18
C VAL A 160 -10.42 1.21 3.23
N SER A 161 -11.64 1.19 3.78
CA SER A 161 -12.42 2.42 3.96
C SER A 161 -11.87 3.28 5.09
N LYS A 162 -11.86 4.61 4.91
CA LYS A 162 -11.58 5.56 5.99
C LYS A 162 -12.60 5.45 7.13
N ASP A 163 -13.82 4.99 6.86
CA ASP A 163 -14.83 4.72 7.90
C ASP A 163 -14.37 3.63 8.88
N ILE A 164 -13.66 2.62 8.38
CA ILE A 164 -13.09 1.55 9.22
C ILE A 164 -11.89 2.11 10.02
N VAL A 165 -10.98 2.80 9.36
CA VAL A 165 -9.75 3.31 9.98
C VAL A 165 -10.02 4.35 11.07
N LEU A 166 -11.07 5.17 10.89
CA LEU A 166 -11.43 6.30 11.77
C LEU A 166 -12.81 6.13 12.40
N PHE A 167 -13.22 4.88 12.70
CA PHE A 167 -14.56 4.48 13.11
C PHE A 167 -15.09 5.20 14.36
N ASP A 168 -14.21 5.55 15.29
CA ASP A 168 -14.48 6.20 16.57
C ASP A 168 -14.33 7.73 16.53
N GLN A 169 -13.98 8.30 15.36
CA GLN A 169 -13.71 9.71 15.22
C GLN A 169 -14.98 10.52 14.88
N ASN A 170 -14.88 11.84 15.01
CA ASN A 170 -15.97 12.76 14.70
C ASN A 170 -16.44 12.58 13.24
N LYS A 171 -17.74 12.33 13.06
CA LYS A 171 -18.35 12.03 11.75
C LYS A 171 -18.27 13.19 10.76
N ASP A 172 -18.33 14.42 11.24
CA ASP A 172 -18.28 15.61 10.36
C ASP A 172 -16.85 15.81 9.83
N LEU A 173 -15.83 15.62 10.68
CA LEU A 173 -14.42 15.67 10.29
C LEU A 173 -14.07 14.48 9.37
N LEU A 174 -14.60 13.30 9.66
CA LEU A 174 -14.45 12.13 8.79
C LEU A 174 -15.08 12.36 7.40
N LYS A 175 -16.25 12.99 7.34
CA LYS A 175 -16.90 13.33 6.08
C LYS A 175 -16.05 14.33 5.26
N GLN A 176 -15.46 15.32 5.91
CA GLN A 176 -14.53 16.25 5.28
C GLN A 176 -13.28 15.53 4.76
N GLU A 177 -12.71 14.65 5.57
CA GLU A 177 -11.54 13.85 5.20
C GLU A 177 -11.80 12.91 4.00
N LYS A 178 -13.01 12.35 3.90
CA LYS A 178 -13.41 11.51 2.75
C LYS A 178 -13.56 12.29 1.45
N GLY A 179 -13.88 13.57 1.53
CA GLY A 179 -13.97 14.49 0.38
C GLY A 179 -12.67 15.21 0.06
N LEU A 180 -11.58 14.91 0.80
CA LEU A 180 -10.30 15.59 0.61
C LEU A 180 -9.74 15.33 -0.80
N MET A 181 -9.33 16.42 -1.44
CA MET A 181 -8.57 16.44 -2.68
C MET A 181 -7.34 17.32 -2.48
N SER A 182 -6.22 16.73 -2.10
CA SER A 182 -4.98 17.44 -1.79
C SER A 182 -3.76 16.62 -2.18
N VAL A 183 -2.70 17.30 -2.56
CA VAL A 183 -1.40 16.66 -2.85
C VAL A 183 -0.77 16.08 -1.58
N ASP A 184 -1.03 16.69 -0.43
CA ASP A 184 -0.44 16.31 0.86
C ASP A 184 -1.32 15.34 1.67
N GLY A 185 -2.45 14.89 1.12
CA GLY A 185 -3.42 14.03 1.79
C GLY A 185 -3.70 12.73 1.06
N VAL A 186 -4.35 11.81 1.75
CA VAL A 186 -4.90 10.60 1.13
C VAL A 186 -6.25 10.96 0.49
N ASN A 187 -6.33 10.91 -0.83
CA ASN A 187 -7.51 11.36 -1.55
C ASN A 187 -8.64 10.32 -1.57
N GLY A 188 -9.88 10.81 -1.46
CA GLY A 188 -11.10 10.01 -1.56
C GLY A 188 -11.47 9.24 -0.29
N PRO A 189 -12.50 8.37 -0.37
CA PRO A 189 -13.10 7.71 0.79
C PRO A 189 -12.34 6.48 1.27
N ASN A 190 -11.40 5.97 0.50
CA ASN A 190 -10.62 4.77 0.82
C ASN A 190 -9.12 5.08 0.78
N ILE A 191 -8.36 4.32 1.55
CA ILE A 191 -6.91 4.17 1.37
C ILE A 191 -6.71 3.01 0.40
N VAL A 192 -6.06 3.26 -0.72
CA VAL A 192 -5.95 2.31 -1.84
C VAL A 192 -4.49 2.10 -2.21
N LEU A 193 -4.14 0.88 -2.49
CA LEU A 193 -2.86 0.45 -3.06
C LEU A 193 -3.11 -0.22 -4.39
N GLY A 194 -2.41 0.20 -5.43
CA GLY A 194 -2.60 -0.32 -6.79
C GLY A 194 -3.84 0.24 -7.49
N SER A 195 -4.21 -0.35 -8.62
CA SER A 195 -5.38 0.01 -9.41
C SER A 195 -5.82 -1.16 -10.28
N LEU A 196 -7.13 -1.34 -10.48
CA LEU A 196 -7.69 -2.31 -11.42
C LEU A 196 -7.85 -1.75 -12.85
N THR A 197 -7.65 -0.44 -13.03
CA THR A 197 -7.82 0.25 -14.32
C THR A 197 -6.51 0.73 -14.91
N GLU A 198 -5.47 0.82 -14.10
CA GLU A 198 -4.15 1.31 -14.50
C GLU A 198 -3.05 0.38 -14.01
N VAL A 199 -1.97 0.31 -14.77
CA VAL A 199 -0.77 -0.45 -14.38
C VAL A 199 0.00 0.36 -13.34
N SER A 200 -0.39 0.23 -12.09
CA SER A 200 0.24 0.91 -10.96
C SER A 200 0.28 0.01 -9.73
N SER A 201 1.37 0.07 -8.99
CA SER A 201 1.52 -0.52 -7.66
C SER A 201 1.65 0.56 -6.57
N ASN A 202 1.40 1.83 -6.91
CA ASN A 202 1.47 2.94 -5.98
C ASN A 202 0.18 3.05 -5.16
N GLY A 203 0.28 3.69 -4.00
CA GLY A 203 -0.89 4.04 -3.20
C GLY A 203 -1.43 5.43 -3.55
N ASN A 204 -2.66 5.72 -3.10
CA ASN A 204 -3.28 7.05 -3.21
C ASN A 204 -2.88 8.01 -2.09
N TRP A 205 -1.74 7.80 -1.48
CA TRP A 205 -1.17 8.64 -0.42
C TRP A 205 0.07 9.39 -0.89
N PRO A 206 0.41 10.53 -0.26
CA PRO A 206 1.59 11.31 -0.59
C PRO A 206 2.89 10.56 -0.26
N THR A 207 3.93 10.87 -1.02
CA THR A 207 5.27 10.26 -0.88
C THR A 207 5.90 10.47 0.50
N THR A 208 5.42 11.47 1.26
CA THR A 208 5.85 11.69 2.66
C THR A 208 5.65 10.47 3.55
N TYR A 209 4.59 9.68 3.31
CA TYR A 209 4.35 8.41 4.02
C TYR A 209 5.31 7.29 3.57
N ASP A 210 5.86 7.37 2.35
CA ASP A 210 6.85 6.40 1.87
C ASP A 210 8.24 6.68 2.43
N ALA A 211 8.56 7.96 2.71
CA ALA A 211 9.85 8.40 3.24
C ALA A 211 10.03 8.12 4.75
N ILE A 212 8.94 7.88 5.49
CA ILE A 212 9.00 7.56 6.92
C ILE A 212 9.57 6.15 7.06
N ALA A 213 10.84 6.07 7.47
CA ALA A 213 11.52 4.82 7.73
C ALA A 213 10.83 4.07 8.89
N ARG A 214 10.74 2.75 8.77
CA ARG A 214 10.32 1.88 9.88
C ARG A 214 11.45 1.85 10.91
N ASN A 215 11.20 2.43 12.05
CA ASN A 215 12.05 2.27 13.24
C ASN A 215 11.71 0.95 13.93
#